data_8d2ec9e4d41ea200f2f5a3888f81ecbb
#
_entry.id   8d2ec9e4d41ea200f2f5a3888f81ecbb
#
_cell.length_a   1.000
_cell.length_b   1.000
_cell.length_c   1.000
_cell.angle_alpha   90.00
_cell.angle_beta   90.00
_cell.angle_gamma   90.00
#
_symmetry.space_group_name_H-M   'P 1'
#
loop_
_entity.id
_entity.type
_entity.pdbx_description
1 polymer ?
#
loop_
_entity_poly.entity_id
_entity_poly.type
_entity_poly.pdbx_seq_one_letter_code
_entity_poly.pdbx_strand_id
1 'polypeptide(L)'
;MNKLLIICDMFPPAFAPRMGYLCKYLTRMGWEVTVVTEYIEDNTFEFLTGYADVYCVRYYKASGKISKHIEWMWVMFLDILFGYKDMKIINACIPLIKTNQYKGILCSTYRTFPLTAAKPLAIHTNLPFVVDLRDIIEQYASNEYISHKFHTFSWLDAFITKRFRKRLLRKRNNALEVADCVTTVSPWHVEVLKQYNPNVKLIYNGFDPELFYPQQIKTSRFIITSVSYTHLRAHETPEHL
;
A
#
# COMPACT_ATOMS: atom_id res chain seq x y z
N MET A 1 19.47 -14.49 -12.80
CA MET A 1 18.15 -13.85 -12.90
C MET A 1 18.11 -12.65 -11.95
N ASN A 2 17.46 -11.55 -12.32
CA ASN A 2 17.34 -10.39 -11.43
C ASN A 2 16.26 -10.66 -10.40
N LYS A 3 16.55 -10.39 -9.11
CA LYS A 3 15.58 -10.58 -8.01
C LYS A 3 15.16 -9.23 -7.45
N LEU A 4 13.85 -9.07 -7.19
CA LEU A 4 13.26 -7.89 -6.59
C LEU A 4 12.55 -8.26 -5.29
N LEU A 5 12.79 -7.52 -4.21
CA LEU A 5 12.02 -7.61 -2.98
C LEU A 5 10.94 -6.52 -2.98
N ILE A 6 9.68 -6.92 -2.91
CA ILE A 6 8.54 -6.01 -2.74
C ILE A 6 8.04 -6.10 -1.31
N ILE A 7 7.88 -4.95 -0.65
CA ILE A 7 7.27 -4.84 0.67
C ILE A 7 6.02 -3.98 0.50
N CYS A 8 4.84 -4.53 0.79
CA CYS A 8 3.59 -3.81 0.60
C CYS A 8 2.58 -4.09 1.72
N ASP A 9 1.65 -3.15 1.90
CA ASP A 9 0.56 -3.28 2.86
C ASP A 9 -0.48 -4.30 2.42
N MET A 10 -0.70 -4.44 1.11
CA MET A 10 -1.66 -5.39 0.53
C MET A 10 -1.10 -6.01 -0.74
N PHE A 11 -1.36 -7.32 -0.92
CA PHE A 11 -1.02 -8.09 -2.11
C PHE A 11 -2.14 -9.09 -2.43
N PRO A 12 -2.31 -9.53 -3.70
CA PRO A 12 -3.22 -10.64 -4.00
C PRO A 12 -2.97 -11.86 -3.10
N PRO A 13 -4.04 -12.58 -2.68
CA PRO A 13 -5.40 -12.54 -3.21
C PRO A 13 -6.26 -11.37 -2.74
N ALA A 14 -5.79 -10.51 -1.83
CA ALA A 14 -6.51 -9.32 -1.40
C ALA A 14 -6.67 -8.28 -2.54
N PHE A 15 -7.52 -7.29 -2.32
CA PHE A 15 -7.80 -6.22 -3.29
C PHE A 15 -6.59 -5.32 -3.55
N ALA A 16 -5.57 -5.88 -4.21
CA ALA A 16 -4.34 -5.19 -4.60
C ALA A 16 -3.91 -5.54 -6.04
N PRO A 17 -4.78 -5.35 -7.05
CA PRO A 17 -4.50 -5.79 -8.42
C PRO A 17 -3.22 -5.17 -9.00
N ARG A 18 -2.92 -3.91 -8.69
CA ARG A 18 -1.74 -3.20 -9.20
C ARG A 18 -0.44 -3.96 -8.91
N MET A 19 -0.27 -4.46 -7.68
CA MET A 19 0.95 -5.20 -7.31
C MET A 19 0.97 -6.59 -7.96
N GLY A 20 -0.15 -7.26 -8.05
CA GLY A 20 -0.24 -8.53 -8.76
C GLY A 20 0.10 -8.41 -10.24
N TYR A 21 -0.45 -7.41 -10.92
CA TYR A 21 -0.10 -7.14 -12.32
C TYR A 21 1.35 -6.70 -12.49
N LEU A 22 1.90 -5.88 -11.59
CA LEU A 22 3.32 -5.55 -11.61
C LEU A 22 4.17 -6.82 -11.55
N CYS A 23 3.87 -7.76 -10.65
CA CYS A 23 4.58 -9.03 -10.55
C CYS A 23 4.42 -9.87 -11.83
N LYS A 24 3.20 -9.96 -12.40
CA LYS A 24 2.94 -10.64 -13.67
C LYS A 24 3.86 -10.15 -14.78
N TYR A 25 3.97 -8.84 -14.97
CA TYR A 25 4.80 -8.28 -16.03
C TYR A 25 6.30 -8.34 -15.71
N LEU A 26 6.71 -8.16 -14.47
CA LEU A 26 8.12 -8.35 -14.06
C LEU A 26 8.59 -9.79 -14.32
N THR A 27 7.78 -10.78 -13.98
CA THR A 27 8.08 -12.19 -14.24
C THR A 27 8.22 -12.47 -15.74
N ARG A 28 7.34 -11.89 -16.57
CA ARG A 28 7.46 -11.97 -18.04
C ARG A 28 8.74 -11.32 -18.58
N MET A 29 9.28 -10.33 -17.87
CA MET A 29 10.56 -9.67 -18.19
C MET A 29 11.77 -10.39 -17.60
N GLY A 30 11.60 -11.59 -17.03
CA GLY A 30 12.67 -12.42 -16.48
C GLY A 30 13.12 -12.03 -15.06
N TRP A 31 12.30 -11.32 -14.29
CA TRP A 31 12.54 -11.06 -12.88
C TRP A 31 11.95 -12.14 -11.99
N GLU A 32 12.65 -12.48 -10.93
CA GLU A 32 12.12 -13.23 -9.79
C GLU A 32 11.65 -12.22 -8.73
N VAL A 33 10.39 -12.32 -8.33
CA VAL A 33 9.78 -11.39 -7.39
C VAL A 33 9.44 -12.08 -6.08
N THR A 34 9.96 -11.54 -4.98
CA THR A 34 9.58 -11.93 -3.62
C THR A 34 8.76 -10.82 -3.00
N VAL A 35 7.61 -11.16 -2.42
CA VAL A 35 6.70 -10.19 -1.77
C VAL A 35 6.58 -10.49 -0.29
N VAL A 36 6.74 -9.47 0.54
CA VAL A 36 6.42 -9.50 1.98
C VAL A 36 5.27 -8.54 2.24
N THR A 37 4.17 -9.08 2.78
CA THR A 37 2.92 -8.34 2.95
C THR A 37 2.19 -8.70 4.24
N GLU A 38 1.21 -7.89 4.64
CA GLU A 38 0.26 -8.25 5.70
C GLU A 38 -0.68 -9.38 5.22
N TYR A 39 -0.98 -10.34 6.08
CA TYR A 39 -1.99 -11.34 5.80
C TYR A 39 -3.39 -10.72 5.89
N ILE A 40 -4.13 -10.80 4.80
CA ILE A 40 -5.53 -10.34 4.69
C ILE A 40 -6.37 -11.52 4.19
N GLU A 41 -7.48 -11.77 4.86
CA GLU A 41 -8.44 -12.82 4.49
C GLU A 41 -9.37 -12.29 3.39
N ASP A 42 -8.95 -12.44 2.14
CA ASP A 42 -9.67 -12.02 0.93
C ASP A 42 -9.14 -12.84 -0.25
N ASN A 43 -10.01 -13.23 -1.18
CA ASN A 43 -9.68 -14.05 -2.35
C ASN A 43 -10.08 -13.38 -3.67
N THR A 44 -10.31 -12.08 -3.67
CA THR A 44 -10.85 -11.35 -4.83
C THR A 44 -9.92 -11.45 -6.05
N PHE A 45 -8.60 -11.47 -5.84
CA PHE A 45 -7.58 -11.51 -6.90
C PHE A 45 -6.67 -12.73 -6.83
N GLU A 46 -7.21 -13.89 -6.50
CA GLU A 46 -6.44 -15.14 -6.36
C GLU A 46 -5.65 -15.49 -7.63
N PHE A 47 -6.20 -15.20 -8.82
CA PHE A 47 -5.55 -15.46 -10.11
C PHE A 47 -4.24 -14.68 -10.34
N LEU A 48 -3.90 -13.70 -9.50
CA LEU A 48 -2.66 -12.94 -9.58
C LEU A 48 -1.58 -13.41 -8.57
N THR A 49 -1.84 -14.44 -7.78
CA THR A 49 -0.89 -14.88 -6.74
C THR A 49 0.31 -15.65 -7.29
N GLY A 50 0.18 -16.29 -8.44
CA GLY A 50 1.19 -17.19 -9.04
C GLY A 50 2.43 -16.51 -9.65
N TYR A 51 2.54 -15.17 -9.54
CA TYR A 51 3.63 -14.42 -10.18
C TYR A 51 4.71 -13.93 -9.21
N ALA A 52 4.65 -14.34 -7.94
CA ALA A 52 5.64 -13.98 -6.93
C ALA A 52 5.69 -15.01 -5.80
N ASP A 53 6.83 -15.10 -5.12
CA ASP A 53 6.97 -15.82 -3.85
C ASP A 53 6.45 -14.94 -2.73
N VAL A 54 5.28 -15.27 -2.14
CA VAL A 54 4.57 -14.41 -1.20
C VAL A 54 4.76 -14.88 0.24
N TYR A 55 5.26 -13.99 1.09
CA TYR A 55 5.45 -14.18 2.53
C TYR A 55 4.48 -13.29 3.30
N CYS A 56 3.42 -13.89 3.83
CA CYS A 56 2.39 -13.17 4.59
C CYS A 56 2.72 -13.09 6.07
N VAL A 57 2.73 -11.89 6.61
CA VAL A 57 2.94 -11.62 8.05
C VAL A 57 1.59 -11.50 8.75
N ARG A 58 1.35 -12.35 9.72
CA ARG A 58 0.12 -12.31 10.54
C ARG A 58 0.34 -11.54 11.83
N TYR A 59 -0.52 -10.54 12.06
CA TYR A 59 -0.53 -9.74 13.28
C TYR A 59 -1.59 -10.22 14.27
N TYR A 60 -2.69 -10.79 13.75
CA TYR A 60 -3.86 -11.22 14.51
C TYR A 60 -4.05 -12.72 14.41
N LYS A 61 -4.34 -13.37 15.55
CA LYS A 61 -4.55 -14.82 15.65
C LYS A 61 -5.91 -15.19 16.25
N ALA A 62 -6.53 -14.28 17.00
CA ALA A 62 -7.78 -14.53 17.67
C ALA A 62 -8.93 -14.77 16.70
N SER A 63 -9.81 -15.72 17.01
CA SER A 63 -10.98 -16.08 16.18
C SER A 63 -12.30 -15.52 16.70
N GLY A 64 -12.42 -15.32 18.01
CA GLY A 64 -13.67 -14.81 18.65
C GLY A 64 -13.84 -13.31 18.49
N LYS A 65 -15.09 -12.81 18.42
CA LYS A 65 -15.37 -11.38 18.21
C LYS A 65 -14.76 -10.48 19.30
N ILE A 66 -14.88 -10.85 20.57
CA ILE A 66 -14.32 -10.09 21.70
C ILE A 66 -12.80 -10.20 21.73
N SER A 67 -12.26 -11.41 21.55
CA SER A 67 -10.81 -11.64 21.54
C SER A 67 -10.12 -10.94 20.36
N LYS A 68 -10.72 -10.89 19.19
CA LYS A 68 -10.24 -10.09 18.04
C LYS A 68 -10.14 -8.61 18.40
N HIS A 69 -11.13 -8.06 19.10
CA HIS A 69 -11.12 -6.64 19.48
C HIS A 69 -10.01 -6.34 20.51
N ILE A 70 -9.85 -7.19 21.52
CA ILE A 70 -8.80 -7.05 22.53
C ILE A 70 -7.41 -7.18 21.87
N GLU A 71 -7.22 -8.20 21.04
CA GLU A 71 -5.96 -8.40 20.31
C GLU A 71 -5.64 -7.21 19.40
N TRP A 72 -6.66 -6.67 18.69
CA TRP A 72 -6.49 -5.49 17.86
C TRP A 72 -6.04 -4.27 18.68
N MET A 73 -6.67 -4.01 19.83
CA MET A 73 -6.26 -2.92 20.74
C MET A 73 -4.81 -3.11 21.25
N TRP A 74 -4.45 -4.33 21.58
CA TRP A 74 -3.11 -4.68 22.05
C TRP A 74 -2.06 -4.50 20.97
N VAL A 75 -2.31 -5.02 19.76
CA VAL A 75 -1.42 -4.85 18.62
C VAL A 75 -1.26 -3.37 18.26
N MET A 76 -2.36 -2.60 18.26
CA MET A 76 -2.32 -1.17 18.04
C MET A 76 -1.47 -0.44 19.09
N PHE A 77 -1.62 -0.77 20.36
CA PHE A 77 -0.82 -0.20 21.45
C PHE A 77 0.67 -0.51 21.28
N LEU A 78 1.02 -1.76 21.00
CA LEU A 78 2.41 -2.18 20.76
C LEU A 78 3.00 -1.51 19.52
N ASP A 79 2.19 -1.33 18.47
CA ASP A 79 2.64 -0.68 17.24
C ASP A 79 2.92 0.81 17.42
N ILE A 80 2.06 1.50 18.18
CA ILE A 80 2.26 2.93 18.52
C ILE A 80 3.53 3.15 19.34
N LEU A 81 3.80 2.29 20.32
CA LEU A 81 4.94 2.44 21.23
C LEU A 81 6.24 1.91 20.64
N PHE A 82 6.20 0.74 20.05
CA PHE A 82 7.39 -0.04 19.70
C PHE A 82 7.54 -0.32 18.20
N GLY A 83 6.57 0.04 17.35
CA GLY A 83 6.58 -0.30 15.93
C GLY A 83 6.48 -1.81 15.70
N TYR A 84 5.58 -2.47 16.42
CA TYR A 84 5.43 -3.92 16.40
C TYR A 84 5.22 -4.49 14.99
N LYS A 85 4.38 -3.84 14.19
CA LYS A 85 4.13 -4.26 12.80
C LYS A 85 5.40 -4.13 11.96
N ASP A 86 6.11 -3.00 12.10
CA ASP A 86 7.37 -2.77 11.39
C ASP A 86 8.40 -3.84 11.72
N MET A 87 8.57 -4.18 13.02
CA MET A 87 9.51 -5.23 13.46
C MET A 87 9.15 -6.61 12.87
N LYS A 88 7.87 -6.94 12.78
CA LYS A 88 7.41 -8.20 12.18
C LYS A 88 7.76 -8.28 10.70
N ILE A 89 7.56 -7.22 9.93
CA ILE A 89 7.95 -7.14 8.50
C ILE A 89 9.47 -7.24 8.36
N ILE A 90 10.24 -6.49 9.16
CA ILE A 90 11.71 -6.54 9.15
C ILE A 90 12.21 -7.97 9.42
N ASN A 91 11.67 -8.62 10.44
CA ASN A 91 12.06 -9.99 10.81
C ASN A 91 11.70 -11.01 9.71
N ALA A 92 10.64 -10.79 8.94
CA ALA A 92 10.31 -11.60 7.78
C ALA A 92 11.27 -11.36 6.59
N CYS A 93 11.73 -10.12 6.41
CA CYS A 93 12.63 -9.76 5.31
C CYS A 93 14.10 -10.18 5.55
N ILE A 94 14.59 -10.13 6.79
CA ILE A 94 16.00 -10.40 7.10
C ILE A 94 16.50 -11.76 6.56
N PRO A 95 15.84 -12.90 6.80
CA PRO A 95 16.30 -14.19 6.26
C PRO A 95 16.27 -14.22 4.74
N LEU A 96 15.26 -13.59 4.10
CA LEU A 96 15.14 -13.52 2.65
C LEU A 96 16.30 -12.73 2.02
N ILE A 97 16.66 -11.59 2.62
CA ILE A 97 17.78 -10.76 2.16
C ILE A 97 19.12 -11.48 2.34
N LYS A 98 19.29 -12.26 3.41
CA LYS A 98 20.51 -13.04 3.64
C LYS A 98 20.70 -14.20 2.65
N THR A 99 19.62 -14.79 2.19
CA THR A 99 19.66 -15.98 1.31
C THR A 99 19.59 -15.61 -0.18
N ASN A 100 19.13 -14.41 -0.52
CA ASN A 100 18.95 -13.97 -1.90
C ASN A 100 19.73 -12.69 -2.20
N GLN A 101 20.19 -12.57 -3.44
CA GLN A 101 20.84 -11.36 -3.96
C GLN A 101 19.81 -10.49 -4.69
N TYR A 102 19.08 -9.67 -3.95
CA TYR A 102 18.14 -8.72 -4.53
C TYR A 102 18.87 -7.57 -5.22
N LYS A 103 18.27 -7.06 -6.31
CA LYS A 103 18.75 -5.88 -7.04
C LYS A 103 18.16 -4.58 -6.51
N GLY A 104 17.12 -4.66 -5.67
CA GLY A 104 16.49 -3.51 -5.06
C GLY A 104 15.31 -3.89 -4.18
N ILE A 105 14.81 -2.91 -3.45
CA ILE A 105 13.61 -2.98 -2.63
C ILE A 105 12.58 -2.02 -3.19
N LEU A 106 11.39 -2.52 -3.51
CA LEU A 106 10.21 -1.71 -3.84
C LEU A 106 9.26 -1.73 -2.65
N CYS A 107 8.91 -0.57 -2.13
CA CYS A 107 7.85 -0.46 -1.11
C CYS A 107 6.63 0.22 -1.71
N SER A 108 5.50 -0.50 -1.79
CA SER A 108 4.24 0.05 -2.29
C SER A 108 3.21 0.15 -1.18
N THR A 109 2.61 1.32 -1.04
CA THR A 109 1.57 1.58 -0.04
C THR A 109 0.75 2.83 -0.39
N TYR A 110 -0.40 2.97 0.25
CA TYR A 110 -1.18 4.21 0.29
C TYR A 110 -1.12 4.90 1.66
N ARG A 111 -0.37 4.30 2.61
CA ARG A 111 -0.21 4.79 3.99
C ARG A 111 1.27 5.03 4.31
N THR A 112 1.57 5.17 5.59
CA THR A 112 2.96 5.25 6.08
C THR A 112 3.55 3.85 6.28
N PHE A 113 2.76 2.90 6.78
CA PHE A 113 3.14 1.49 6.86
C PHE A 113 2.99 0.83 5.47
N PRO A 114 3.91 0.00 4.99
CA PRO A 114 5.14 -0.48 5.65
C PRO A 114 6.43 0.29 5.29
N LEU A 115 6.37 1.56 4.87
CA LEU A 115 7.56 2.38 4.58
C LEU A 115 8.53 2.46 5.76
N THR A 116 7.98 2.48 6.97
CA THR A 116 8.75 2.51 8.23
C THR A 116 9.56 1.25 8.47
N ALA A 117 9.15 0.12 7.88
CA ALA A 117 9.91 -1.13 7.87
C ALA A 117 10.89 -1.22 6.70
N ALA A 118 10.47 -0.76 5.50
CA ALA A 118 11.29 -0.84 4.28
C ALA A 118 12.51 0.08 4.33
N LYS A 119 12.36 1.31 4.85
CA LYS A 119 13.45 2.28 4.97
C LYS A 119 14.69 1.73 5.69
N PRO A 120 14.62 1.23 6.94
CA PRO A 120 15.81 0.72 7.64
C PRO A 120 16.42 -0.50 6.93
N LEU A 121 15.62 -1.34 6.29
CA LEU A 121 16.12 -2.45 5.49
C LEU A 121 16.94 -1.95 4.30
N ALA A 122 16.45 -0.97 3.55
CA ALA A 122 17.15 -0.39 2.42
C ALA A 122 18.49 0.24 2.84
N ILE A 123 18.49 1.04 3.92
CA ILE A 123 19.71 1.66 4.45
C ILE A 123 20.73 0.60 4.91
N HIS A 124 20.27 -0.44 5.63
CA HIS A 124 21.16 -1.48 6.16
C HIS A 124 21.77 -2.35 5.07
N THR A 125 21.03 -2.61 4.00
CA THR A 125 21.46 -3.47 2.89
C THR A 125 22.16 -2.71 1.77
N ASN A 126 22.07 -1.39 1.77
CA ASN A 126 22.53 -0.51 0.68
C ASN A 126 21.96 -0.90 -0.69
N LEU A 127 20.74 -1.46 -0.70
CA LEU A 127 20.03 -1.80 -1.93
C LEU A 127 19.28 -0.58 -2.46
N PRO A 128 19.18 -0.41 -3.79
CA PRO A 128 18.31 0.58 -4.41
C PRO A 128 16.89 0.51 -3.84
N PHE A 129 16.36 1.65 -3.43
CA PHE A 129 15.09 1.76 -2.75
C PHE A 129 14.09 2.60 -3.56
N VAL A 130 13.03 1.96 -4.01
CA VAL A 130 11.93 2.61 -4.74
C VAL A 130 10.68 2.61 -3.88
N VAL A 131 10.02 3.75 -3.80
CA VAL A 131 8.74 3.92 -3.08
C VAL A 131 7.63 4.17 -4.08
N ASP A 132 6.58 3.34 -4.06
CA ASP A 132 5.37 3.52 -4.89
C ASP A 132 4.20 3.97 -4.00
N LEU A 133 3.75 5.21 -4.19
CA LEU A 133 2.61 5.80 -3.48
C LEU A 133 1.43 5.97 -4.43
N ARG A 134 0.40 5.12 -4.24
CA ARG A 134 -0.85 5.19 -5.04
C ARG A 134 -1.72 6.35 -4.61
N ASP A 135 -1.82 6.55 -3.30
CA ASP A 135 -2.52 7.64 -2.65
C ASP A 135 -1.59 8.35 -1.68
N ILE A 136 -1.89 9.59 -1.37
CA ILE A 136 -1.12 10.38 -0.41
C ILE A 136 -2.02 10.93 0.69
N ILE A 137 -1.44 11.12 1.88
CA ILE A 137 -2.18 11.57 3.07
C ILE A 137 -2.81 12.94 2.84
N GLU A 138 -2.19 13.77 2.00
CA GLU A 138 -2.60 15.14 1.71
C GLU A 138 -3.94 15.24 0.97
N GLN A 139 -4.33 14.22 0.22
CA GLN A 139 -5.63 14.19 -0.48
C GLN A 139 -6.82 14.04 0.48
N TYR A 140 -6.59 13.59 1.71
CA TYR A 140 -7.63 13.44 2.71
C TYR A 140 -7.70 14.69 3.58
N ALA A 141 -8.74 15.50 3.41
CA ALA A 141 -8.92 16.76 4.15
C ALA A 141 -9.27 16.53 5.63
N SER A 142 -9.84 15.38 5.97
CA SER A 142 -10.39 15.07 7.31
C SER A 142 -9.83 13.77 7.89
N ASN A 143 -10.49 13.27 8.93
CA ASN A 143 -10.15 12.05 9.68
C ASN A 143 -10.28 10.74 8.88
N GLU A 144 -10.64 10.78 7.61
CA GLU A 144 -10.86 9.60 6.75
C GLU A 144 -9.61 8.72 6.65
N TYR A 145 -8.43 9.30 6.81
CA TYR A 145 -7.18 8.55 6.82
C TYR A 145 -6.99 7.70 8.09
N ILE A 146 -7.59 8.10 9.20
CA ILE A 146 -7.59 7.35 10.46
C ILE A 146 -8.99 6.77 10.61
N SER A 147 -9.15 5.49 10.31
CA SER A 147 -10.43 4.78 10.28
C SER A 147 -11.16 4.67 11.63
N HIS A 148 -10.60 5.20 12.71
CA HIS A 148 -11.12 5.07 14.06
C HIS A 148 -11.43 6.44 14.64
N LYS A 149 -12.72 6.69 14.84
CA LYS A 149 -13.21 7.84 15.60
C LYS A 149 -13.17 7.47 17.09
N PHE A 150 -12.37 8.20 17.85
CA PHE A 150 -12.45 8.18 19.32
C PHE A 150 -13.64 9.05 19.75
N HIS A 151 -14.80 8.45 19.91
CA HIS A 151 -16.08 9.15 19.98
C HIS A 151 -16.38 9.96 21.26
N THR A 152 -15.44 10.17 22.16
CA THR A 152 -15.78 10.73 23.46
C THR A 152 -15.88 12.27 23.49
N PHE A 153 -14.96 12.99 22.84
CA PHE A 153 -15.01 14.45 22.76
C PHE A 153 -14.45 14.92 21.42
N SER A 154 -15.21 15.70 20.67
CA SER A 154 -14.84 16.12 19.30
C SER A 154 -13.52 16.91 19.23
N TRP A 155 -13.21 17.72 20.24
CA TRP A 155 -11.95 18.48 20.31
C TRP A 155 -10.74 17.57 20.59
N LEU A 156 -10.91 16.55 21.44
CA LEU A 156 -9.86 15.59 21.76
C LEU A 156 -9.58 14.68 20.55
N ASP A 157 -10.62 14.26 19.85
CA ASP A 157 -10.54 13.49 18.61
C ASP A 157 -9.77 14.28 17.53
N ALA A 158 -10.13 15.55 17.34
CA ALA A 158 -9.43 16.44 16.41
C ALA A 158 -7.94 16.64 16.78
N PHE A 159 -7.62 16.80 18.06
CA PHE A 159 -6.24 16.96 18.54
C PHE A 159 -5.42 15.68 18.31
N ILE A 160 -5.96 14.53 18.71
CA ILE A 160 -5.31 13.22 18.52
C ILE A 160 -5.06 12.98 17.03
N THR A 161 -6.08 13.15 16.19
CA THR A 161 -5.99 12.97 14.74
C THR A 161 -4.93 13.86 14.12
N LYS A 162 -4.89 15.14 14.47
CA LYS A 162 -3.88 16.10 13.99
C LYS A 162 -2.46 15.67 14.39
N ARG A 163 -2.29 15.19 15.63
CA ARG A 163 -1.01 14.72 16.12
C ARG A 163 -0.53 13.47 15.41
N PHE A 164 -1.43 12.48 15.23
CA PHE A 164 -1.15 11.25 14.49
C PHE A 164 -0.82 11.54 13.02
N ARG A 165 -1.64 12.35 12.34
CA ARG A 165 -1.38 12.76 10.96
C ARG A 165 0.00 13.39 10.81
N LYS A 166 0.36 14.31 11.69
CA LYS A 166 1.70 14.94 11.67
C LYS A 166 2.83 13.92 11.86
N ARG A 167 2.64 12.95 12.77
CA ARG A 167 3.62 11.87 13.00
C ARG A 167 3.76 10.97 11.78
N LEU A 168 2.64 10.55 11.18
CA LEU A 168 2.62 9.69 10.00
C LEU A 168 3.26 10.39 8.79
N LEU A 169 2.90 11.65 8.53
CA LEU A 169 3.53 12.46 7.48
C LEU A 169 5.03 12.56 7.66
N ARG A 170 5.50 12.85 8.87
CA ARG A 170 6.94 12.92 9.15
C ARG A 170 7.64 11.59 8.86
N LYS A 171 7.07 10.47 9.32
CA LYS A 171 7.65 9.15 9.06
C LYS A 171 7.70 8.82 7.57
N ARG A 172 6.63 9.10 6.82
CA ARG A 172 6.57 8.93 5.36
C ARG A 172 7.62 9.81 4.69
N ASN A 173 7.65 11.11 4.98
CA ASN A 173 8.57 12.04 4.34
C ASN A 173 10.03 11.64 4.55
N ASN A 174 10.40 11.26 5.77
CA ASN A 174 11.72 10.74 6.07
C ASN A 174 12.06 9.44 5.29
N ALA A 175 11.08 8.66 4.88
CA ALA A 175 11.32 7.50 4.01
C ALA A 175 11.50 7.91 2.55
N LEU A 176 10.75 8.93 2.10
CA LEU A 176 10.89 9.48 0.75
C LEU A 176 12.25 10.15 0.53
N GLU A 177 12.77 10.86 1.53
CA GLU A 177 14.08 11.54 1.47
C GLU A 177 15.25 10.59 1.20
N VAL A 178 15.14 9.32 1.63
CA VAL A 178 16.18 8.31 1.42
C VAL A 178 15.91 7.39 0.24
N ALA A 179 14.76 7.51 -0.41
CA ALA A 179 14.42 6.70 -1.57
C ALA A 179 15.19 7.19 -2.82
N ASP A 180 15.73 6.27 -3.61
CA ASP A 180 16.37 6.58 -4.89
C ASP A 180 15.37 7.08 -5.93
N CYS A 181 14.12 6.61 -5.83
CA CYS A 181 13.02 7.02 -6.69
C CYS A 181 11.68 6.87 -5.97
N VAL A 182 10.77 7.81 -6.24
CA VAL A 182 9.38 7.73 -5.80
C VAL A 182 8.48 7.66 -7.03
N THR A 183 7.54 6.72 -7.05
CA THR A 183 6.53 6.61 -8.10
C THR A 183 5.15 6.92 -7.57
N THR A 184 4.30 7.51 -8.40
CA THR A 184 2.92 7.85 -8.06
C THR A 184 2.03 7.87 -9.28
N VAL A 185 0.72 7.98 -9.09
CA VAL A 185 -0.29 7.81 -10.16
C VAL A 185 -0.93 9.11 -10.63
N SER A 186 -0.64 10.24 -10.00
CA SER A 186 -1.27 11.53 -10.30
C SER A 186 -0.26 12.65 -10.47
N PRO A 187 -0.45 13.59 -11.43
CA PRO A 187 0.40 14.77 -11.57
C PRO A 187 0.45 15.62 -10.30
N TRP A 188 -0.69 15.79 -9.63
CA TRP A 188 -0.75 16.54 -8.37
C TRP A 188 0.08 15.87 -7.27
N HIS A 189 0.07 14.53 -7.18
CA HIS A 189 0.95 13.82 -6.24
C HIS A 189 2.43 14.08 -6.53
N VAL A 190 2.82 14.14 -7.82
CA VAL A 190 4.19 14.44 -8.21
C VAL A 190 4.63 15.79 -7.65
N GLU A 191 3.80 16.83 -7.77
CA GLU A 191 4.10 18.16 -7.26
C GLU A 191 4.27 18.17 -5.74
N VAL A 192 3.39 17.48 -5.02
CA VAL A 192 3.46 17.37 -3.56
C VAL A 192 4.69 16.58 -3.12
N LEU A 193 4.98 15.45 -3.76
CA LEU A 193 6.04 14.53 -3.36
C LEU A 193 7.44 15.04 -3.73
N LYS A 194 7.55 15.88 -4.77
CA LYS A 194 8.83 16.55 -5.15
C LYS A 194 9.41 17.42 -4.03
N GLN A 195 8.61 17.84 -3.06
CA GLN A 195 9.10 18.57 -1.88
C GLN A 195 9.98 17.70 -0.97
N TYR A 196 9.87 16.37 -1.09
CA TYR A 196 10.56 15.41 -0.22
C TYR A 196 11.57 14.54 -0.98
N ASN A 197 11.41 14.39 -2.29
CA ASN A 197 12.33 13.65 -3.13
C ASN A 197 12.37 14.27 -4.54
N PRO A 198 13.54 14.66 -5.08
CA PRO A 198 13.63 15.27 -6.40
C PRO A 198 13.33 14.28 -7.53
N ASN A 199 13.51 12.97 -7.31
CA ASN A 199 13.31 11.93 -8.30
C ASN A 199 11.93 11.28 -8.17
N VAL A 200 10.87 12.06 -8.42
CA VAL A 200 9.48 11.56 -8.46
C VAL A 200 9.08 11.29 -9.90
N LYS A 201 8.54 10.09 -10.16
CA LYS A 201 8.06 9.65 -11.47
C LYS A 201 6.56 9.39 -11.47
N LEU A 202 5.91 9.85 -12.51
CA LEU A 202 4.48 9.57 -12.76
C LEU A 202 4.34 8.25 -13.51
N ILE A 203 3.65 7.29 -12.91
CA ILE A 203 3.30 6.02 -13.54
C ILE A 203 1.80 5.78 -13.31
N TYR A 204 1.01 6.01 -14.34
CA TYR A 204 -0.44 5.80 -14.28
C TYR A 204 -0.82 4.34 -14.01
N ASN A 205 -2.03 4.14 -13.50
CA ASN A 205 -2.61 2.81 -13.46
C ASN A 205 -2.83 2.33 -14.90
N GLY A 206 -2.41 1.10 -15.16
CA GLY A 206 -2.66 0.43 -16.41
C GLY A 206 -3.88 -0.48 -16.34
N PHE A 207 -4.13 -1.18 -17.42
CA PHE A 207 -5.10 -2.26 -17.50
C PHE A 207 -4.45 -3.51 -18.12
N ASP A 208 -5.02 -4.67 -17.89
CA ASP A 208 -4.57 -5.91 -18.52
C ASP A 208 -5.27 -6.09 -19.87
N PRO A 209 -4.55 -5.97 -21.00
CA PRO A 209 -5.15 -6.10 -22.32
C PRO A 209 -5.61 -7.53 -22.64
N GLU A 210 -5.20 -8.52 -21.86
CA GLU A 210 -5.68 -9.90 -21.99
C GLU A 210 -7.10 -10.06 -21.43
N LEU A 211 -7.47 -9.21 -20.46
CA LEU A 211 -8.81 -9.20 -19.86
C LEU A 211 -9.71 -8.09 -20.40
N PHE A 212 -9.12 -6.94 -20.73
CA PHE A 212 -9.85 -5.76 -21.19
C PHE A 212 -9.43 -5.42 -22.61
N TYR A 213 -10.22 -5.87 -23.57
CA TYR A 213 -10.02 -5.58 -24.99
C TYR A 213 -11.29 -4.99 -25.62
N PRO A 214 -11.16 -4.11 -26.63
CA PRO A 214 -12.29 -3.51 -27.29
C PRO A 214 -13.21 -4.58 -27.90
N GLN A 215 -14.48 -4.56 -27.55
CA GLN A 215 -15.49 -5.41 -28.14
C GLN A 215 -16.40 -4.56 -29.02
N GLN A 216 -16.66 -5.02 -30.26
CA GLN A 216 -17.62 -4.37 -31.15
C GLN A 216 -19.05 -4.79 -30.79
N ILE A 217 -19.55 -4.33 -29.64
CA ILE A 217 -20.93 -4.54 -29.24
C ILE A 217 -21.77 -3.40 -29.81
N LYS A 218 -22.67 -3.73 -30.76
CA LYS A 218 -23.68 -2.78 -31.24
C LYS A 218 -24.79 -2.69 -30.21
N THR A 219 -24.92 -1.55 -29.56
CA THR A 219 -26.04 -1.26 -28.66
C THR A 219 -27.09 -0.43 -29.38
N SER A 220 -28.36 -0.71 -29.14
CA SER A 220 -29.48 0.10 -29.65
C SER A 220 -29.68 1.40 -28.88
N ARG A 221 -28.95 1.60 -27.79
CA ARG A 221 -29.05 2.76 -26.92
C ARG A 221 -27.66 3.30 -26.62
N PHE A 222 -27.55 4.63 -26.45
CA PHE A 222 -26.36 5.25 -25.91
C PHE A 222 -26.29 4.94 -24.41
N ILE A 223 -25.18 4.31 -23.95
CA ILE A 223 -24.98 3.89 -22.57
C ILE A 223 -23.78 4.65 -22.02
N ILE A 224 -24.01 5.37 -20.92
CA ILE A 224 -22.92 5.97 -20.12
C ILE A 224 -22.74 5.07 -18.89
N THR A 225 -21.53 4.53 -18.73
CA THR A 225 -21.19 3.74 -17.55
C THR A 225 -20.17 4.52 -16.73
N SER A 226 -20.51 4.78 -15.47
CA SER A 226 -19.59 5.34 -14.48
C SER A 226 -19.24 4.27 -13.45
N VAL A 227 -17.96 4.08 -13.18
CA VAL A 227 -17.46 3.16 -12.15
C VAL A 227 -16.97 3.96 -10.97
N SER A 228 -17.63 3.77 -9.83
CA SER A 228 -17.28 4.43 -8.57
C SER A 228 -17.45 3.45 -7.39
N TYR A 229 -17.09 3.87 -6.20
CA TYR A 229 -17.33 3.12 -4.95
C TYR A 229 -18.82 3.07 -4.63
N THR A 230 -19.54 2.12 -5.19
CA THR A 230 -21.00 2.03 -5.11
C THR A 230 -21.54 1.72 -3.69
N HIS A 231 -20.71 1.14 -2.81
CA HIS A 231 -21.17 0.72 -1.48
C HIS A 231 -20.96 1.74 -0.35
N LEU A 232 -20.15 2.77 -0.56
CA LEU A 232 -19.87 3.76 0.48
C LEU A 232 -20.46 5.16 0.20
N ARG A 233 -20.84 5.45 -1.06
CA ARG A 233 -21.26 6.78 -1.47
C ARG A 233 -22.35 6.81 -2.56
N ALA A 234 -23.31 5.90 -2.50
CA ALA A 234 -24.44 5.88 -3.41
C ALA A 234 -25.34 7.15 -3.34
N HIS A 235 -24.98 8.11 -2.49
CA HIS A 235 -25.67 9.37 -2.27
C HIS A 235 -24.78 10.59 -2.53
N GLU A 236 -23.67 10.44 -3.26
CA GLU A 236 -22.90 11.61 -3.70
C GLU A 236 -23.70 12.40 -4.73
N THR A 237 -23.84 13.67 -4.44
CA THR A 237 -24.57 14.63 -5.28
C THR A 237 -23.88 14.83 -6.64
N PRO A 238 -24.61 15.27 -7.68
CA PRO A 238 -24.09 15.56 -9.03
C PRO A 238 -22.93 16.54 -9.09
N GLU A 239 -22.56 17.16 -7.99
CA GLU A 239 -21.47 18.16 -7.89
C GLU A 239 -20.06 17.55 -8.02
N HIS A 240 -19.96 16.22 -8.11
CA HIS A 240 -18.68 15.50 -8.29
C HIS A 240 -18.56 14.78 -9.64
N LEU A 241 -19.46 15.06 -10.58
CA LEU A 241 -19.36 14.74 -12.00
C LEU A 241 -18.79 15.95 -12.74
#